data_310d8066583d5b644569a016f5f7f29a
#
_entry.id   310d8066583d5b644569a016f5f7f29a
#
_cell.length_a   1.000
_cell.length_b   1.000
_cell.length_c   1.000
_cell.angle_alpha   90.00
_cell.angle_beta   90.00
_cell.angle_gamma   90.00
#
_symmetry.space_group_name_H-M   'P 1'
#
loop_
_entity.id
_entity.type
_entity.pdbx_description
1 polymer ?
#
loop_
_entity_poly.entity_id
_entity_poly.type
_entity_poly.pdbx_seq_one_letter_code
_entity_poly.pdbx_strand_id
1 'polypeptide(L)'
;IEMMIRLRGSVSFATLLDELEVSPATLKRDLEYLRTRMDAPIVYDRPSNGYRFCAPAGRGSKKEVSHELPGVWFSEREIHALLTMHQLIDGLDSGGTLGRHLQPLLEKLHGMLGTSAGEARELMRRVRISLPARRPVVGRWFERVASALLQRRRLELAYYTRSKGSESRRQVSPQRLLHHRNTWYLDAWCHASDGLRRFALDAIRGAELSDQRAKDVSLRSVEAALDGGYGVY
;
A
#
# COMPACT_ATOMS: atom_id res chain seq x y z
N ILE A 1 -19.66 -13.92 -12.39
CA ILE A 1 -19.71 -13.25 -13.70
C ILE A 1 -18.30 -13.12 -14.27
N GLU A 2 -17.39 -12.38 -13.62
CA GLU A 2 -16.05 -12.11 -14.11
C GLU A 2 -15.27 -13.37 -14.47
N MET A 3 -15.18 -14.32 -13.54
CA MET A 3 -14.45 -15.57 -13.73
C MET A 3 -14.98 -16.38 -14.90
N MET A 4 -16.29 -16.40 -15.10
CA MET A 4 -16.91 -17.10 -16.23
C MET A 4 -16.55 -16.47 -17.56
N ILE A 5 -16.58 -15.12 -17.65
CA ILE A 5 -16.19 -14.39 -18.86
C ILE A 5 -14.70 -14.60 -19.15
N ARG A 6 -13.83 -14.62 -18.14
CA ARG A 6 -12.39 -14.88 -18.30
C ARG A 6 -12.09 -16.26 -18.83
N LEU A 7 -12.74 -17.28 -18.27
CA LEU A 7 -12.49 -18.66 -18.65
C LEU A 7 -13.01 -19.00 -20.05
N ARG A 8 -14.16 -18.43 -20.44
CA ARG A 8 -14.85 -18.79 -21.69
C ARG A 8 -14.70 -17.73 -22.80
N GLY A 9 -14.11 -16.58 -22.50
CA GLY A 9 -13.96 -15.46 -23.44
C GLY A 9 -15.26 -14.69 -23.70
N SER A 10 -16.39 -15.39 -23.88
CA SER A 10 -17.73 -14.82 -24.02
C SER A 10 -18.76 -15.73 -23.35
N VAL A 11 -19.75 -15.15 -22.64
CA VAL A 11 -20.79 -15.91 -21.93
C VAL A 11 -22.14 -15.30 -22.18
N SER A 12 -23.12 -16.12 -22.58
CA SER A 12 -24.47 -15.65 -22.84
C SER A 12 -25.22 -15.25 -21.55
N PHE A 13 -26.24 -14.39 -21.69
CA PHE A 13 -27.08 -14.01 -20.55
C PHE A 13 -27.79 -15.22 -19.93
N ALA A 14 -28.25 -16.16 -20.79
CA ALA A 14 -28.90 -17.38 -20.34
C ALA A 14 -27.95 -18.29 -19.54
N THR A 15 -26.72 -18.47 -20.02
CA THR A 15 -25.70 -19.26 -19.31
C THR A 15 -25.33 -18.61 -17.96
N LEU A 16 -25.26 -17.28 -17.90
CA LEU A 16 -25.01 -16.58 -16.63
C LEU A 16 -26.15 -16.79 -15.63
N LEU A 17 -27.41 -16.76 -16.09
CA LEU A 17 -28.56 -17.02 -15.23
C LEU A 17 -28.57 -18.44 -14.67
N ASP A 18 -28.28 -19.40 -15.53
CA ASP A 18 -28.32 -20.83 -15.20
C ASP A 18 -27.21 -21.18 -14.20
N GLU A 19 -25.97 -20.78 -14.49
CA GLU A 19 -24.82 -21.13 -13.63
C GLU A 19 -24.75 -20.31 -12.31
N LEU A 20 -25.30 -19.11 -12.26
CA LEU A 20 -25.30 -18.30 -11.05
C LEU A 20 -26.57 -18.47 -10.23
N GLU A 21 -27.58 -19.17 -10.78
CA GLU A 21 -28.87 -19.41 -10.12
C GLU A 21 -29.55 -18.13 -9.59
N VAL A 22 -29.45 -17.04 -10.37
CA VAL A 22 -30.00 -15.73 -9.99
C VAL A 22 -31.15 -15.30 -10.91
N SER A 23 -31.96 -14.35 -10.43
CA SER A 23 -33.01 -13.78 -11.26
C SER A 23 -32.45 -12.88 -12.37
N PRO A 24 -33.20 -12.72 -13.51
CA PRO A 24 -32.80 -11.78 -14.56
C PRO A 24 -32.59 -10.35 -14.08
N ALA A 25 -33.39 -9.92 -13.10
CA ALA A 25 -33.26 -8.59 -12.51
C ALA A 25 -31.97 -8.45 -11.69
N THR A 26 -31.61 -9.48 -10.92
CA THR A 26 -30.36 -9.52 -10.16
C THR A 26 -29.17 -9.49 -11.10
N LEU A 27 -29.14 -10.35 -12.13
CA LEU A 27 -28.02 -10.39 -13.07
C LEU A 27 -27.83 -9.05 -13.81
N LYS A 28 -28.90 -8.39 -14.23
CA LYS A 28 -28.82 -7.08 -14.86
C LYS A 28 -28.22 -6.03 -13.91
N ARG A 29 -28.67 -6.01 -12.66
CA ARG A 29 -28.14 -5.08 -11.63
C ARG A 29 -26.66 -5.34 -11.34
N ASP A 30 -26.26 -6.61 -11.28
CA ASP A 30 -24.88 -6.98 -11.00
C ASP A 30 -23.94 -6.63 -12.17
N LEU A 31 -24.41 -6.83 -13.43
CA LEU A 31 -23.68 -6.37 -14.63
C LEU A 31 -23.56 -4.84 -14.68
N GLU A 32 -24.62 -4.14 -14.31
CA GLU A 32 -24.62 -2.68 -14.18
C GLU A 32 -23.63 -2.22 -13.09
N TYR A 33 -23.67 -2.84 -11.92
CA TYR A 33 -22.75 -2.57 -10.83
C TYR A 33 -21.28 -2.79 -11.24
N LEU A 34 -20.97 -3.92 -11.90
CA LEU A 34 -19.63 -4.19 -12.40
C LEU A 34 -19.16 -3.10 -13.38
N ARG A 35 -20.05 -2.63 -14.27
CA ARG A 35 -19.72 -1.59 -15.25
C ARG A 35 -19.57 -0.20 -14.65
N THR A 36 -20.48 0.19 -13.74
CA THR A 36 -20.60 1.58 -13.28
C THR A 36 -19.83 1.86 -12.01
N ARG A 37 -19.66 0.86 -11.15
CA ARG A 37 -18.98 1.01 -9.86
C ARG A 37 -17.57 0.43 -9.84
N MET A 38 -17.34 -0.59 -10.65
CA MET A 38 -16.05 -1.28 -10.70
C MET A 38 -15.32 -1.04 -12.03
N ASP A 39 -15.85 -0.20 -12.92
CA ASP A 39 -15.31 0.11 -14.26
C ASP A 39 -14.92 -1.13 -15.08
N ALA A 40 -15.63 -2.25 -14.86
CA ALA A 40 -15.40 -3.47 -15.57
C ALA A 40 -15.67 -3.28 -17.07
N PRO A 41 -14.73 -3.53 -17.97
CA PRO A 41 -14.89 -3.33 -19.41
C PRO A 41 -15.72 -4.44 -20.05
N ILE A 42 -16.90 -4.73 -19.49
CA ILE A 42 -17.84 -5.75 -19.96
C ILE A 42 -18.75 -5.15 -21.02
N VAL A 43 -18.70 -5.69 -22.22
CA VAL A 43 -19.57 -5.32 -23.34
C VAL A 43 -20.44 -6.51 -23.78
N TYR A 44 -21.60 -6.21 -24.31
CA TYR A 44 -22.42 -7.19 -24.98
C TYR A 44 -22.00 -7.31 -26.45
N ASP A 45 -21.57 -8.50 -26.85
CA ASP A 45 -21.13 -8.81 -28.20
C ASP A 45 -22.26 -9.51 -28.96
N ARG A 46 -22.85 -8.81 -29.92
CA ARG A 46 -23.99 -9.31 -30.70
C ARG A 46 -23.66 -10.57 -31.51
N PRO A 47 -22.47 -10.66 -32.19
CA PRO A 47 -22.10 -11.86 -32.93
C PRO A 47 -22.04 -13.13 -32.09
N SER A 48 -21.51 -13.06 -30.87
CA SER A 48 -21.41 -14.19 -29.96
C SER A 48 -22.62 -14.33 -29.03
N ASN A 49 -23.62 -13.43 -29.13
CA ASN A 49 -24.78 -13.33 -28.24
C ASN A 49 -24.40 -13.44 -26.76
N GLY A 50 -23.29 -12.79 -26.39
CA GLY A 50 -22.72 -12.93 -25.05
C GLY A 50 -22.05 -11.69 -24.52
N TYR A 51 -21.73 -11.73 -23.25
CA TYR A 51 -20.92 -10.72 -22.57
C TYR A 51 -19.46 -11.12 -22.63
N ARG A 52 -18.59 -10.18 -22.97
CA ARG A 52 -17.15 -10.38 -22.97
C ARG A 52 -16.45 -9.14 -22.46
N PHE A 53 -15.19 -9.28 -22.08
CA PHE A 53 -14.36 -8.12 -21.82
C PHE A 53 -13.98 -7.42 -23.12
N CYS A 54 -14.14 -6.10 -23.17
CA CYS A 54 -13.62 -5.29 -24.24
C CYS A 54 -12.12 -5.10 -24.04
N ALA A 55 -11.31 -5.44 -25.05
CA ALA A 55 -9.93 -5.00 -25.07
C ALA A 55 -9.90 -3.47 -25.16
N PRO A 56 -9.07 -2.74 -24.37
CA PRO A 56 -8.91 -1.31 -24.55
C PRO A 56 -8.53 -1.03 -26.00
N ALA A 57 -9.18 -0.04 -26.60
CA ALA A 57 -8.99 0.34 -27.98
C ALA A 57 -7.57 0.92 -28.20
N GLY A 58 -6.60 0.04 -28.38
CA GLY A 58 -5.23 0.32 -28.73
C GLY A 58 -4.85 -0.48 -29.98
N ARG A 59 -4.50 0.23 -31.02
CA ARG A 59 -4.18 -0.26 -32.36
C ARG A 59 -3.36 -1.57 -32.36
N GLY A 60 -3.97 -2.64 -32.83
CA GLY A 60 -3.24 -3.69 -33.58
C GLY A 60 -2.30 -4.59 -32.78
N SER A 61 -2.74 -5.20 -31.67
CA SER A 61 -2.01 -6.35 -31.12
C SER A 61 -2.99 -7.34 -30.46
N LYS A 62 -2.94 -8.60 -30.94
CA LYS A 62 -3.55 -9.77 -30.32
C LYS A 62 -2.79 -10.14 -29.04
N LYS A 63 -2.79 -9.29 -28.02
CA LYS A 63 -2.38 -9.67 -26.67
C LYS A 63 -3.56 -9.47 -25.76
N GLU A 64 -4.01 -10.56 -25.16
CA GLU A 64 -5.00 -10.59 -24.10
C GLU A 64 -4.62 -9.55 -23.05
N VAL A 65 -5.53 -8.59 -22.83
CA VAL A 65 -5.40 -7.67 -21.70
C VAL A 65 -5.66 -8.50 -20.45
N SER A 66 -4.60 -8.96 -19.84
CA SER A 66 -4.63 -9.63 -18.56
C SER A 66 -4.92 -8.58 -17.48
N HIS A 67 -6.17 -8.43 -17.10
CA HIS A 67 -6.53 -7.71 -15.88
C HIS A 67 -6.15 -8.59 -14.70
N GLU A 68 -4.93 -8.46 -14.22
CA GLU A 68 -4.33 -9.38 -13.25
C GLU A 68 -4.80 -9.19 -11.81
N LEU A 69 -5.64 -8.21 -11.53
CA LEU A 69 -6.28 -8.05 -10.23
C LEU A 69 -7.76 -8.44 -10.36
N PRO A 70 -8.16 -9.63 -9.92
CA PRO A 70 -9.57 -10.06 -9.99
C PRO A 70 -10.48 -9.06 -9.28
N GLY A 71 -11.52 -8.59 -9.99
CA GLY A 71 -12.54 -7.70 -9.42
C GLY A 71 -12.13 -6.24 -9.26
N VAL A 72 -10.95 -5.82 -9.72
CA VAL A 72 -10.51 -4.42 -9.66
C VAL A 72 -10.04 -3.97 -11.04
N TRP A 73 -10.69 -2.95 -11.56
CA TRP A 73 -10.34 -2.28 -12.82
C TRP A 73 -9.96 -0.84 -12.51
N PHE A 74 -8.92 -0.39 -13.15
CA PHE A 74 -8.45 0.98 -13.01
C PHE A 74 -8.59 1.72 -14.33
N SER A 75 -9.06 2.95 -14.30
CA SER A 75 -8.93 3.87 -15.41
C SER A 75 -7.47 4.28 -15.57
N GLU A 76 -7.09 4.73 -16.76
CA GLU A 76 -5.74 5.23 -17.05
C GLU A 76 -5.32 6.34 -16.08
N ARG A 77 -6.26 7.22 -15.69
CA ARG A 77 -6.03 8.30 -14.71
C ARG A 77 -5.72 7.77 -13.31
N GLU A 78 -6.43 6.74 -12.87
CA GLU A 78 -6.21 6.12 -11.56
C GLU A 78 -4.87 5.39 -11.52
N ILE A 79 -4.48 4.71 -12.61
CA ILE A 79 -3.17 4.09 -12.70
C ILE A 79 -2.07 5.15 -12.63
N HIS A 80 -2.19 6.27 -13.36
CA HIS A 80 -1.24 7.37 -13.26
C HIS A 80 -1.18 7.97 -11.86
N ALA A 81 -2.31 8.12 -11.17
CA ALA A 81 -2.35 8.59 -9.79
C ALA A 81 -1.63 7.63 -8.84
N LEU A 82 -1.87 6.32 -8.97
CA LEU A 82 -1.19 5.28 -8.17
C LEU A 82 0.32 5.26 -8.42
N LEU A 83 0.75 5.39 -9.67
CA LEU A 83 2.18 5.47 -10.01
C LEU A 83 2.84 6.73 -9.45
N THR A 84 2.14 7.86 -9.48
CA THR A 84 2.62 9.12 -8.86
C THR A 84 2.71 8.99 -7.34
N MET A 85 1.68 8.40 -6.71
CA MET A 85 1.69 8.12 -5.27
C MET A 85 2.85 7.20 -4.88
N HIS A 86 3.15 6.19 -5.70
CA HIS A 86 4.31 5.32 -5.47
C HIS A 86 5.62 6.11 -5.43
N GLN A 87 5.83 7.07 -6.33
CA GLN A 87 7.04 7.90 -6.30
C GLN A 87 7.15 8.72 -5.02
N LEU A 88 6.01 9.23 -4.50
CA LEU A 88 5.98 9.89 -3.19
C LEU A 88 6.38 8.93 -2.07
N ILE A 89 5.84 7.71 -2.09
CA ILE A 89 6.16 6.67 -1.10
C ILE A 89 7.63 6.25 -1.18
N ASP A 90 8.14 5.99 -2.39
CA ASP A 90 9.56 5.67 -2.61
C ASP A 90 10.45 6.82 -2.12
N GLY A 91 9.98 8.03 -2.33
CA GLY A 91 10.56 9.24 -1.75
C GLY A 91 10.61 9.23 -0.22
N LEU A 92 9.70 8.61 0.50
CA LEU A 92 9.65 8.54 1.97
C LEU A 92 10.32 7.27 2.52
N ASP A 93 10.47 6.24 1.70
CA ASP A 93 10.99 4.94 2.10
C ASP A 93 12.53 4.91 2.10
N SER A 94 13.10 5.37 3.19
CA SER A 94 14.56 5.45 3.37
C SER A 94 15.29 4.10 3.35
N GLY A 95 14.58 3.00 3.51
CA GLY A 95 15.13 1.65 3.57
C GLY A 95 14.79 0.75 2.38
N GLY A 96 14.02 1.25 1.42
CA GLY A 96 13.54 0.47 0.27
C GLY A 96 12.60 -0.69 0.66
N THR A 97 12.11 -0.68 1.88
CA THR A 97 11.26 -1.77 2.42
C THR A 97 9.88 -1.75 1.79
N LEU A 98 9.22 -0.59 1.81
CA LEU A 98 7.90 -0.43 1.20
C LEU A 98 7.98 -0.60 -0.31
N GLY A 99 9.03 -0.03 -0.95
CA GLY A 99 9.27 -0.17 -2.38
C GLY A 99 9.36 -1.63 -2.81
N ARG A 100 10.09 -2.48 -2.09
CA ARG A 100 10.20 -3.92 -2.38
C ARG A 100 8.86 -4.65 -2.31
N HIS A 101 8.02 -4.35 -1.32
CA HIS A 101 6.72 -4.97 -1.18
C HIS A 101 5.69 -4.45 -2.20
N LEU A 102 5.85 -3.20 -2.66
CA LEU A 102 5.00 -2.60 -3.69
C LEU A 102 5.44 -2.94 -5.12
N GLN A 103 6.68 -3.38 -5.33
CA GLN A 103 7.21 -3.69 -6.65
C GLN A 103 6.33 -4.62 -7.49
N PRO A 104 5.81 -5.76 -6.97
CA PRO A 104 4.93 -6.63 -7.75
C PRO A 104 3.63 -5.94 -8.19
N LEU A 105 3.08 -5.06 -7.34
CA LEU A 105 1.88 -4.29 -7.66
C LEU A 105 2.18 -3.27 -8.77
N LEU A 106 3.34 -2.61 -8.71
CA LEU A 106 3.77 -1.65 -9.73
C LEU A 106 3.96 -2.30 -11.10
N GLU A 107 4.59 -3.47 -11.13
CA GLU A 107 4.78 -4.23 -12.37
C GLU A 107 3.43 -4.57 -13.01
N LYS A 108 2.43 -4.92 -12.18
CA LYS A 108 1.06 -5.14 -12.65
C LYS A 108 0.41 -3.88 -13.19
N LEU A 109 0.53 -2.76 -12.48
CA LEU A 109 0.00 -1.46 -12.93
C LEU A 109 0.66 -1.00 -14.24
N HIS A 110 1.97 -1.19 -14.39
CA HIS A 110 2.67 -0.90 -15.64
C HIS A 110 2.19 -1.78 -16.80
N GLY A 111 1.98 -3.09 -16.54
CA GLY A 111 1.43 -4.03 -17.53
C GLY A 111 0.03 -3.61 -18.02
N MET A 112 -0.79 -3.04 -17.13
CA MET A 112 -2.14 -2.57 -17.46
C MET A 112 -2.15 -1.35 -18.40
N LEU A 113 -1.15 -0.48 -18.33
CA LEU A 113 -1.01 0.68 -19.23
C LEU A 113 -0.56 0.29 -20.64
N GLY A 114 -0.21 -0.98 -20.89
CA GLY A 114 0.30 -1.41 -22.19
C GLY A 114 1.65 -0.76 -22.58
N THR A 115 2.26 -0.03 -21.66
CA THR A 115 3.59 0.56 -21.83
C THR A 115 4.65 -0.46 -21.43
N SER A 116 5.77 -0.50 -22.14
CA SER A 116 6.91 -1.28 -21.67
C SER A 116 7.37 -0.74 -20.31
N ALA A 117 7.86 -1.61 -19.44
CA ALA A 117 8.42 -1.19 -18.14
C ALA A 117 9.54 -0.12 -18.30
N GLY A 118 10.16 -0.03 -19.48
CA GLY A 118 11.13 1.00 -19.85
C GLY A 118 10.49 2.37 -20.08
N GLU A 119 9.41 2.43 -20.85
CA GLU A 119 8.68 3.68 -21.17
C GLU A 119 8.04 4.29 -19.93
N ALA A 120 7.43 3.45 -19.10
CA ALA A 120 6.86 3.90 -17.82
C ALA A 120 7.94 4.45 -16.88
N ARG A 121 9.12 3.81 -16.79
CA ARG A 121 10.25 4.36 -16.03
C ARG A 121 10.76 5.68 -16.61
N GLU A 122 10.80 5.83 -17.92
CA GLU A 122 11.23 7.07 -18.59
C GLU A 122 10.27 8.22 -18.29
N LEU A 123 8.95 7.97 -18.35
CA LEU A 123 7.93 8.95 -17.94
C LEU A 123 8.08 9.34 -16.47
N MET A 124 8.30 8.37 -15.58
CA MET A 124 8.47 8.62 -14.16
C MET A 124 9.77 9.37 -13.83
N ARG A 125 10.83 9.21 -14.60
CA ARG A 125 12.07 9.99 -14.46
C ARG A 125 11.89 11.50 -14.70
N ARG A 126 10.86 11.89 -15.43
CA ARG A 126 10.53 13.30 -15.67
C ARG A 126 9.86 13.98 -14.49
N VAL A 127 9.29 13.22 -13.55
CA VAL A 127 8.73 13.73 -12.30
C VAL A 127 9.72 13.40 -11.17
N ARG A 128 10.59 14.33 -10.84
CA ARG A 128 11.58 14.16 -9.77
C ARG A 128 11.18 14.93 -8.53
N ILE A 129 10.99 14.21 -7.42
CA ILE A 129 10.82 14.82 -6.10
C ILE A 129 12.20 14.88 -5.46
N SER A 130 12.74 16.08 -5.33
CA SER A 130 14.00 16.30 -4.63
C SER A 130 13.70 16.56 -3.16
N LEU A 131 14.01 15.57 -2.34
CA LEU A 131 13.91 15.69 -0.88
C LEU A 131 15.29 16.02 -0.29
N PRO A 132 15.35 16.77 0.83
CA PRO A 132 16.62 17.05 1.51
C PRO A 132 17.29 15.74 1.96
N ALA A 133 18.58 15.86 2.35
CA ALA A 133 19.37 14.70 2.81
C ALA A 133 18.63 13.90 3.90
N ARG A 134 18.63 12.57 3.74
CA ARG A 134 17.89 11.64 4.61
C ARG A 134 18.83 10.91 5.53
N ARG A 135 18.30 10.52 6.68
CA ARG A 135 18.95 9.58 7.58
C ARG A 135 18.40 8.19 7.28
N PRO A 136 19.21 7.26 6.74
CA PRO A 136 18.74 5.95 6.39
C PRO A 136 18.28 5.19 7.63
N VAL A 137 17.09 4.61 7.57
CA VAL A 137 16.62 3.64 8.55
C VAL A 137 16.90 2.25 8.01
N VAL A 138 17.43 1.37 8.86
CA VAL A 138 17.62 -0.02 8.49
C VAL A 138 16.24 -0.68 8.32
N GLY A 139 15.90 -1.11 7.11
CA GLY A 139 14.56 -1.59 6.75
C GLY A 139 13.99 -2.64 7.72
N ARG A 140 14.82 -3.59 8.19
CA ARG A 140 14.41 -4.61 9.17
C ARG A 140 13.89 -4.04 10.48
N TRP A 141 14.36 -2.88 10.92
CA TRP A 141 13.88 -2.25 12.16
C TRP A 141 12.54 -1.55 11.92
N PHE A 142 12.38 -0.91 10.77
CA PHE A 142 11.09 -0.32 10.37
C PHE A 142 9.99 -1.39 10.33
N GLU A 143 10.24 -2.53 9.68
CA GLU A 143 9.29 -3.65 9.60
C GLU A 143 8.91 -4.18 10.98
N ARG A 144 9.88 -4.38 11.86
CA ARG A 144 9.63 -4.87 13.23
C ARG A 144 8.82 -3.90 14.06
N VAL A 145 9.15 -2.60 13.97
CA VAL A 145 8.39 -1.55 14.67
C VAL A 145 6.97 -1.46 14.16
N ALA A 146 6.78 -1.47 12.83
CA ALA A 146 5.46 -1.46 12.21
C ALA A 146 4.63 -2.70 12.59
N SER A 147 5.26 -3.90 12.57
CA SER A 147 4.61 -5.14 12.99
C SER A 147 4.18 -5.10 14.45
N ALA A 148 5.02 -4.63 15.35
CA ALA A 148 4.69 -4.49 16.77
C ALA A 148 3.54 -3.50 17.02
N LEU A 149 3.54 -2.39 16.28
CA LEU A 149 2.47 -1.40 16.33
C LEU A 149 1.12 -2.01 15.91
N LEU A 150 1.09 -2.70 14.77
CA LEU A 150 -0.12 -3.34 14.24
C LEU A 150 -0.63 -4.48 15.12
N GLN A 151 0.29 -5.30 15.66
CA GLN A 151 -0.05 -6.42 16.55
C GLN A 151 -0.31 -5.98 18.00
N ARG A 152 -0.15 -4.70 18.32
CA ARG A 152 -0.30 -4.16 19.69
C ARG A 152 0.57 -4.92 20.71
N ARG A 153 1.83 -5.17 20.33
CA ARG A 153 2.83 -5.87 21.15
C ARG A 153 3.93 -4.91 21.60
N ARG A 154 4.56 -5.23 22.74
CA ARG A 154 5.74 -4.47 23.18
C ARG A 154 6.96 -4.78 22.33
N LEU A 155 7.89 -3.84 22.32
CA LEU A 155 9.21 -3.98 21.72
C LEU A 155 10.30 -3.82 22.78
N GLU A 156 11.33 -4.62 22.65
CA GLU A 156 12.63 -4.40 23.29
C GLU A 156 13.55 -3.72 22.29
N LEU A 157 13.96 -2.49 22.57
CA LEU A 157 14.81 -1.68 21.72
C LEU A 157 16.22 -1.59 22.30
N ALA A 158 17.23 -1.89 21.49
CA ALA A 158 18.57 -1.38 21.69
C ALA A 158 18.65 0.00 21.03
N TYR A 159 18.73 1.05 21.80
CA TYR A 159 18.60 2.42 21.36
C TYR A 159 19.85 3.25 21.66
N TYR A 160 20.39 3.90 20.62
CA TYR A 160 21.54 4.80 20.77
C TYR A 160 21.06 6.23 21.05
N THR A 161 21.36 6.73 22.25
CA THR A 161 21.03 8.10 22.65
C THR A 161 22.17 9.02 22.23
N ARG A 162 21.95 9.82 21.19
CA ARG A 162 23.00 10.71 20.61
C ARG A 162 23.55 11.73 21.62
N SER A 163 22.68 12.33 22.43
CA SER A 163 23.10 13.32 23.44
C SER A 163 23.99 12.74 24.54
N LYS A 164 23.90 11.43 24.79
CA LYS A 164 24.68 10.72 25.80
C LYS A 164 25.82 9.89 25.21
N GLY A 165 25.87 9.72 23.89
CA GLY A 165 26.84 8.88 23.22
C GLY A 165 26.79 7.41 23.64
N SER A 166 25.67 6.92 24.18
CA SER A 166 25.55 5.58 24.77
C SER A 166 24.33 4.83 24.29
N GLU A 167 24.46 3.49 24.26
CA GLU A 167 23.35 2.59 24.00
C GLU A 167 22.64 2.21 25.30
N SER A 168 21.34 2.01 25.19
CA SER A 168 20.51 1.56 26.29
C SER A 168 19.42 0.60 25.79
N ARG A 169 19.08 -0.39 26.59
CA ARG A 169 17.93 -1.25 26.32
C ARG A 169 16.66 -0.59 26.88
N ARG A 170 15.61 -0.59 26.09
CA ARG A 170 14.32 0.02 26.42
C ARG A 170 13.19 -0.94 26.06
N GLN A 171 12.32 -1.21 27.00
CA GLN A 171 11.04 -1.85 26.71
C GLN A 171 10.01 -0.75 26.44
N VAL A 172 9.38 -0.80 25.27
CA VAL A 172 8.42 0.23 24.83
C VAL A 172 7.11 -0.38 24.32
N SER A 173 6.03 0.34 24.47
CA SER A 173 4.73 0.04 23.87
C SER A 173 4.47 1.00 22.73
N PRO A 174 4.57 0.57 21.47
CA PRO A 174 4.34 1.40 20.27
C PRO A 174 2.97 2.03 20.27
N GLN A 175 2.87 3.32 19.94
CA GLN A 175 1.61 4.05 19.83
C GLN A 175 1.40 4.60 18.43
N ARG A 176 2.44 5.19 17.80
CA ARG A 176 2.35 5.84 16.49
C ARG A 176 3.71 5.85 15.80
N LEU A 177 3.70 5.66 14.47
CA LEU A 177 4.81 6.00 13.58
C LEU A 177 4.58 7.40 13.01
N LEU A 178 5.60 8.25 13.07
CA LEU A 178 5.58 9.61 12.55
C LEU A 178 6.77 9.83 11.61
N HIS A 179 6.50 10.37 10.42
CA HIS A 179 7.54 10.87 9.54
C HIS A 179 7.57 12.40 9.62
N HIS A 180 8.69 12.97 10.06
CA HIS A 180 8.88 14.40 10.17
C HIS A 180 10.30 14.80 9.74
N ARG A 181 10.43 15.82 8.87
CA ARG A 181 11.72 16.34 8.38
C ARG A 181 12.67 15.23 7.92
N ASN A 182 12.18 14.34 7.04
CA ASN A 182 12.94 13.20 6.49
C ASN A 182 13.45 12.16 7.50
N THR A 183 12.87 12.11 8.68
CA THR A 183 13.21 11.13 9.71
C THR A 183 11.96 10.44 10.19
N TRP A 184 12.02 9.11 10.31
CA TRP A 184 10.97 8.33 10.93
C TRP A 184 11.16 8.27 12.45
N TYR A 185 10.07 8.41 13.15
CA TYR A 185 10.01 8.35 14.61
C TYR A 185 8.95 7.35 15.06
N LEU A 186 9.23 6.69 16.17
CA LEU A 186 8.29 5.90 16.93
C LEU A 186 7.90 6.69 18.18
N ASP A 187 6.62 7.05 18.30
CA ASP A 187 6.04 7.50 19.55
C ASP A 187 5.60 6.27 20.35
N ALA A 188 6.10 6.12 21.56
CA ALA A 188 5.85 4.95 22.37
C ALA A 188 5.82 5.29 23.86
N TRP A 189 5.09 4.49 24.62
CA TRP A 189 5.22 4.47 26.07
C TRP A 189 6.49 3.70 26.44
N CYS A 190 7.41 4.37 27.11
CA CYS A 190 8.65 3.79 27.59
C CYS A 190 8.48 3.31 29.04
N HIS A 191 8.56 2.00 29.24
CA HIS A 191 8.36 1.40 30.57
C HIS A 191 9.46 1.77 31.57
N ALA A 192 10.70 2.02 31.08
CA ALA A 192 11.81 2.41 31.95
C ALA A 192 11.69 3.84 32.47
N SER A 193 11.01 4.75 31.74
CA SER A 193 10.81 6.14 32.16
C SER A 193 9.38 6.44 32.57
N ASP A 194 8.52 5.43 32.58
CA ASP A 194 7.08 5.49 32.87
C ASP A 194 6.37 6.66 32.16
N GLY A 195 6.59 6.82 30.89
CA GLY A 195 6.05 7.94 30.13
C GLY A 195 6.20 7.82 28.61
N LEU A 196 5.49 8.71 27.90
CA LEU A 196 5.58 8.79 26.45
C LEU A 196 6.95 9.37 26.04
N ARG A 197 7.54 8.76 25.03
CA ARG A 197 8.82 9.17 24.45
C ARG A 197 8.80 8.99 22.94
N ARG A 198 9.55 9.85 22.25
CA ARG A 198 9.77 9.80 20.82
C ARG A 198 11.16 9.22 20.54
N PHE A 199 11.20 8.16 19.74
CA PHE A 199 12.42 7.44 19.36
C PHE A 199 12.66 7.59 17.86
N ALA A 200 13.80 8.12 17.47
CA ALA A 200 14.19 8.17 16.06
C ALA A 200 14.56 6.77 15.57
N LEU A 201 13.96 6.31 14.48
CA LEU A 201 14.16 4.95 13.98
C LEU A 201 15.60 4.71 13.51
N ASP A 202 16.28 5.74 13.00
CA ASP A 202 17.68 5.66 12.57
C ASP A 202 18.67 5.50 13.73
N ALA A 203 18.21 5.71 14.97
CA ALA A 203 19.00 5.47 16.18
C ALA A 203 18.75 4.09 16.82
N ILE A 204 17.85 3.29 16.26
CA ILE A 204 17.60 1.91 16.70
C ILE A 204 18.74 1.03 16.20
N ARG A 205 19.36 0.27 17.11
CA ARG A 205 20.41 -0.72 16.84
C ARG A 205 19.89 -2.14 16.89
N GLY A 206 18.79 -2.37 17.62
CA GLY A 206 18.10 -3.64 17.74
C GLY A 206 16.64 -3.42 18.09
N ALA A 207 15.78 -4.29 17.58
CA ALA A 207 14.34 -4.30 17.92
C ALA A 207 13.86 -5.76 17.95
N GLU A 208 13.29 -6.17 19.06
CA GLU A 208 12.73 -7.51 19.24
C GLU A 208 11.29 -7.43 19.74
N LEU A 209 10.42 -8.24 19.14
CA LEU A 209 9.03 -8.34 19.58
C LEU A 209 8.99 -9.09 20.93
N SER A 210 8.31 -8.48 21.89
CA SER A 210 7.98 -9.15 23.14
C SER A 210 6.61 -9.83 23.02
N ASP A 211 6.40 -10.91 23.76
CA ASP A 211 5.07 -11.57 23.83
C ASP A 211 4.05 -10.78 24.65
N GLN A 212 4.51 -9.75 25.34
CA GLN A 212 3.64 -8.90 26.16
C GLN A 212 2.82 -7.93 25.31
N ARG A 213 1.56 -7.75 25.69
CA ARG A 213 0.68 -6.76 25.05
C ARG A 213 1.17 -5.34 25.32
N ALA A 214 1.12 -4.49 24.32
CA ALA A 214 1.44 -3.08 24.45
C ALA A 214 0.45 -2.38 25.39
N LYS A 215 0.97 -1.47 26.22
CA LYS A 215 0.12 -0.50 26.96
C LYS A 215 -0.55 0.40 25.94
N ASP A 216 -1.85 0.56 26.05
CA ASP A 216 -2.63 1.43 25.17
C ASP A 216 -2.67 2.85 25.74
N VAL A 217 -2.41 3.84 24.89
CA VAL A 217 -2.50 5.26 25.21
C VAL A 217 -3.30 5.93 24.09
N SER A 218 -4.25 6.78 24.44
CA SER A 218 -5.06 7.46 23.43
C SER A 218 -4.20 8.34 22.53
N LEU A 219 -4.49 8.37 21.22
CA LEU A 219 -3.74 9.22 20.27
C LEU A 219 -3.78 10.69 20.68
N ARG A 220 -4.91 11.17 21.25
CA ARG A 220 -5.02 12.53 21.79
C ARG A 220 -4.00 12.78 22.90
N SER A 221 -3.76 11.82 23.79
CA SER A 221 -2.74 11.93 24.84
C SER A 221 -1.33 11.92 24.27
N VAL A 222 -1.09 11.12 23.21
CA VAL A 222 0.20 11.08 22.50
C VAL A 222 0.49 12.44 21.85
N GLU A 223 -0.49 13.01 21.15
CA GLU A 223 -0.42 14.31 20.50
C GLU A 223 -0.17 15.43 21.54
N ALA A 224 -0.95 15.46 22.61
CA ALA A 224 -0.80 16.45 23.67
C ALA A 224 0.60 16.41 24.34
N ALA A 225 1.15 15.21 24.51
CA ALA A 225 2.43 15.04 25.18
C ALA A 225 3.65 15.28 24.26
N LEU A 226 3.53 14.95 22.94
CA LEU A 226 4.68 14.90 22.06
C LEU A 226 4.63 15.91 20.89
N ASP A 227 3.46 16.46 20.56
CA ASP A 227 3.31 17.41 19.45
C ASP A 227 3.14 18.87 19.94
N GLY A 228 2.93 19.09 21.23
CA GLY A 228 2.74 20.43 21.84
C GLY A 228 3.98 21.34 21.88
N GLY A 229 5.13 20.83 21.46
CA GLY A 229 6.35 21.62 21.26
C GLY A 229 6.74 21.61 19.78
N TYR A 230 6.96 22.76 19.19
CA TYR A 230 7.49 22.94 17.84
C TYR A 230 8.94 22.45 17.72
N GLY A 231 9.20 21.25 18.14
CA GLY A 231 10.54 20.70 18.12
C GLY A 231 10.56 19.19 18.27
N VAL A 232 10.63 18.50 17.15
CA VAL A 232 11.33 17.24 17.14
C VAL A 232 12.81 17.59 17.28
N TYR A 233 13.33 17.56 18.51
CA TYR A 233 14.72 17.80 18.82
C TYR A 233 15.58 16.55 18.53
#